data_30435c840a1f1daa9202d0df08b3a61e
#
_entry.id   30435c840a1f1daa9202d0df08b3a61e
#
_cell.length_a   1.000
_cell.length_b   1.000
_cell.length_c   1.000
_cell.angle_alpha   90.00
_cell.angle_beta   90.00
_cell.angle_gamma   90.00
#
_symmetry.space_group_name_H-M   'P 1'
#
loop_
_entity.id
_entity.type
_entity.pdbx_description
1 polymer ?
#
loop_
_entity_poly.entity_id
_entity_poly.type
_entity_poly.pdbx_seq_one_letter_code
_entity_poly.pdbx_strand_id
1 'polypeptide(L)'
;VAVSGSETEYDVATGVGGDFIDDYDEGPLDVDDLPIERYVDRELSWLSFNQRVLELAEDPNTPLLERVNFLAIFASNLDEFFMVRVAGLKRRIATGIAVPTNTGRSPQQVLDDIAETAHRLQERHARAFHDLVKPALDEENIHIESWADMTEADRERLHELFQERIFPVLMPLAVDPAHPFPYISGLSLNLSIRIRNPKTGRAEFARLKVPPILPRFLPLPDDRSGRTRFVAIEDLIAHHIDELFPGMEVLAHHEFRVTRNEDVEIDEDESENLIQALERELLRRRFGPPIRLEITDDMDDVTRELLVTELGISDQEVYQLPAPLGLTG
;
A
#
# COMPACT_ATOMS: atom_id res chain seq x y z
N VAL A 1 -41.68 43.01 -34.17
CA VAL A 1 -42.70 43.31 -33.14
C VAL A 1 -41.97 43.66 -31.88
N ALA A 2 -41.96 44.95 -31.55
CA ALA A 2 -41.38 45.50 -30.35
C ALA A 2 -42.33 45.33 -29.15
N VAL A 3 -41.83 45.02 -28.00
CA VAL A 3 -42.55 45.17 -26.74
C VAL A 3 -41.68 46.00 -25.80
N SER A 4 -42.21 47.12 -25.45
CA SER A 4 -41.68 48.18 -24.59
C SER A 4 -41.55 47.75 -23.14
N GLY A 5 -40.47 48.20 -22.50
CA GLY A 5 -40.26 48.09 -21.07
C GLY A 5 -41.07 49.10 -20.26
N SER A 6 -41.32 48.80 -19.04
CA SER A 6 -41.71 49.77 -18.01
C SER A 6 -40.68 49.77 -16.90
N GLU A 7 -39.97 50.88 -16.79
CA GLU A 7 -39.17 51.26 -15.64
C GLU A 7 -40.08 51.49 -14.42
N THR A 8 -39.80 50.83 -13.33
CA THR A 8 -40.33 51.18 -12.02
C THR A 8 -39.21 51.80 -11.19
N GLU A 9 -39.33 53.11 -11.05
CA GLU A 9 -38.61 53.99 -10.13
C GLU A 9 -38.93 53.58 -8.69
N TYR A 10 -37.90 53.21 -7.90
CA TYR A 10 -38.05 53.11 -6.44
C TYR A 10 -37.43 54.32 -5.80
N ASP A 11 -38.36 55.09 -5.15
CA ASP A 11 -38.13 56.27 -4.37
C ASP A 11 -37.28 55.92 -3.12
N VAL A 12 -36.20 56.68 -2.89
CA VAL A 12 -35.31 56.54 -1.72
C VAL A 12 -35.76 57.59 -0.70
N ALA A 13 -36.39 57.13 0.37
CA ALA A 13 -36.68 57.95 1.55
C ALA A 13 -35.64 57.73 2.64
N THR A 14 -34.75 58.66 2.76
CA THR A 14 -34.08 59.25 3.94
C THR A 14 -33.97 58.48 5.25
N GLY A 15 -32.74 58.27 5.66
CA GLY A 15 -32.19 58.65 6.95
C GLY A 15 -32.18 57.65 8.07
N VAL A 16 -31.02 57.09 8.35
CA VAL A 16 -30.41 57.10 9.68
C VAL A 16 -28.89 57.05 9.48
N GLY A 17 -28.20 58.09 9.95
CA GLY A 17 -26.75 58.11 10.04
C GLY A 17 -26.28 57.12 11.11
N GLY A 18 -25.55 56.11 10.67
CA GLY A 18 -24.72 55.28 11.51
C GLY A 18 -23.32 55.36 10.93
N ASP A 19 -22.38 55.87 11.71
CA ASP A 19 -20.95 55.88 11.40
C ASP A 19 -20.51 54.47 11.07
N PHE A 20 -20.48 54.10 9.79
CA PHE A 20 -19.67 52.98 9.34
C PHE A 20 -18.22 53.46 9.46
N ILE A 21 -17.52 52.92 10.46
CA ILE A 21 -16.07 52.97 10.55
C ILE A 21 -15.55 52.23 9.34
N ASP A 22 -15.25 52.94 8.28
CA ASP A 22 -14.42 52.50 7.17
C ASP A 22 -12.97 52.49 7.67
N ASP A 23 -12.61 51.44 8.43
CA ASP A 23 -11.24 51.24 8.91
C ASP A 23 -10.73 49.87 8.43
N TYR A 24 -10.81 49.66 7.11
CA TYR A 24 -10.07 48.60 6.40
C TYR A 24 -9.25 49.21 5.27
N ASP A 25 -8.41 50.20 5.60
CA ASP A 25 -7.24 50.52 4.78
C ASP A 25 -6.06 49.61 5.19
N GLU A 26 -6.29 48.32 5.17
CA GLU A 26 -5.16 47.36 5.07
C GLU A 26 -4.68 47.45 3.64
N GLY A 27 -3.63 48.25 3.41
CA GLY A 27 -2.88 48.21 2.15
C GLY A 27 -2.58 46.77 1.73
N PRO A 28 -2.26 46.49 0.46
CA PRO A 28 -2.04 45.11 0.01
C PRO A 28 -1.03 44.44 0.95
N LEU A 29 -1.52 43.39 1.67
CA LEU A 29 -0.68 42.59 2.54
C LEU A 29 0.56 42.19 1.75
N ASP A 30 1.74 42.60 2.21
CA ASP A 30 2.98 42.12 1.62
C ASP A 30 2.99 40.61 1.75
N VAL A 31 3.04 39.91 0.62
CA VAL A 31 2.97 38.45 0.57
C VAL A 31 4.08 37.82 1.41
N ASP A 32 5.19 38.54 1.62
CA ASP A 32 6.32 38.10 2.42
C ASP A 32 6.10 38.23 3.94
N ASP A 33 5.11 39.04 4.40
CA ASP A 33 4.76 39.21 5.82
C ASP A 33 3.77 38.14 6.33
N LEU A 34 3.24 37.31 5.46
CA LEU A 34 2.29 36.27 5.87
C LEU A 34 3.03 35.10 6.54
N PRO A 35 2.44 34.52 7.64
CA PRO A 35 3.11 33.44 8.37
C PRO A 35 3.38 32.20 7.50
N ILE A 36 4.52 31.54 7.74
CA ILE A 36 4.95 30.38 6.96
C ILE A 36 3.98 29.21 7.10
N GLU A 37 3.22 29.15 8.20
CA GLU A 37 2.22 28.13 8.50
C GLU A 37 1.01 28.15 7.52
N ARG A 38 0.89 29.21 6.69
CA ARG A 38 -0.09 29.25 5.59
C ARG A 38 0.17 28.18 4.53
N TYR A 39 1.39 27.71 4.41
CA TYR A 39 1.76 26.68 3.45
C TYR A 39 1.55 25.31 4.05
N VAL A 40 0.87 24.44 3.32
CA VAL A 40 0.75 23.02 3.65
C VAL A 40 1.78 22.27 2.85
N ASP A 41 2.49 21.35 3.51
CA ASP A 41 3.42 20.47 2.82
C ASP A 41 2.65 19.60 1.81
N ARG A 42 3.18 19.51 0.59
CA ARG A 42 2.51 18.85 -0.53
C ARG A 42 2.31 17.35 -0.28
N GLU A 43 3.30 16.68 0.29
CA GLU A 43 3.28 15.25 0.55
C GLU A 43 2.31 14.93 1.69
N LEU A 44 2.30 15.72 2.77
CA LEU A 44 1.37 15.56 3.88
C LEU A 44 -0.08 15.91 3.47
N SER A 45 -0.25 16.92 2.61
CA SER A 45 -1.57 17.25 2.02
C SER A 45 -2.11 16.08 1.19
N TRP A 46 -1.24 15.38 0.46
CA TRP A 46 -1.64 14.21 -0.31
C TRP A 46 -2.06 13.05 0.59
N LEU A 47 -1.33 12.79 1.69
CA LEU A 47 -1.76 11.80 2.69
C LEU A 47 -3.10 12.16 3.34
N SER A 48 -3.34 13.46 3.59
CA SER A 48 -4.63 13.94 4.08
C SER A 48 -5.77 13.73 3.07
N PHE A 49 -5.48 13.84 1.77
CA PHE A 49 -6.44 13.46 0.73
C PHE A 49 -6.73 11.95 0.76
N ASN A 50 -5.70 11.11 0.83
CA ASN A 50 -5.89 9.66 0.89
C ASN A 50 -6.59 9.21 2.18
N GLN A 51 -6.39 9.93 3.29
CA GLN A 51 -7.18 9.72 4.51
C GLN A 51 -8.68 9.89 4.26
N ARG A 52 -9.10 10.91 3.49
CA ARG A 52 -10.52 11.09 3.15
C ARG A 52 -11.07 9.96 2.28
N VAL A 53 -10.25 9.33 1.45
CA VAL A 53 -10.62 8.11 0.72
C VAL A 53 -10.89 6.96 1.71
N LEU A 54 -10.05 6.81 2.74
CA LEU A 54 -10.26 5.81 3.78
C LEU A 54 -11.53 6.05 4.59
N GLU A 55 -11.85 7.32 4.89
CA GLU A 55 -13.07 7.71 5.59
C GLU A 55 -14.34 7.27 4.86
N LEU A 56 -14.33 7.18 3.52
CA LEU A 56 -15.45 6.64 2.75
C LEU A 56 -15.60 5.13 2.93
N ALA A 57 -14.51 4.40 3.16
CA ALA A 57 -14.56 2.98 3.50
C ALA A 57 -15.08 2.73 4.92
N GLU A 58 -14.87 3.66 5.83
CA GLU A 58 -15.31 3.58 7.22
C GLU A 58 -16.76 4.05 7.42
N ASP A 59 -17.29 4.89 6.52
CA ASP A 59 -18.65 5.43 6.62
C ASP A 59 -19.70 4.31 6.38
N PRO A 60 -20.54 3.97 7.39
CA PRO A 60 -21.57 2.95 7.25
C PRO A 60 -22.69 3.33 6.27
N ASN A 61 -22.83 4.62 5.89
CA ASN A 61 -23.78 5.04 4.89
C ASN A 61 -23.30 4.79 3.44
N THR A 62 -22.03 4.55 3.24
CA THR A 62 -21.47 4.13 1.95
C THR A 62 -21.90 2.68 1.66
N PRO A 63 -22.39 2.34 0.44
CA PRO A 63 -22.74 0.97 0.10
C PRO A 63 -21.58 0.01 0.33
N LEU A 64 -21.85 -1.19 0.87
CA LEU A 64 -20.82 -2.12 1.36
C LEU A 64 -19.73 -2.44 0.32
N LEU A 65 -20.09 -2.76 -0.92
CA LEU A 65 -19.12 -3.06 -1.96
C LEU A 65 -18.32 -1.83 -2.40
N GLU A 66 -18.87 -0.63 -2.28
CA GLU A 66 -18.11 0.61 -2.49
C GLU A 66 -17.12 0.85 -1.35
N ARG A 67 -17.46 0.46 -0.11
CA ARG A 67 -16.50 0.48 1.01
C ARG A 67 -15.30 -0.43 0.73
N VAL A 68 -15.53 -1.62 0.16
CA VAL A 68 -14.47 -2.54 -0.30
C VAL A 68 -13.62 -1.84 -1.37
N ASN A 69 -14.25 -1.19 -2.37
CA ASN A 69 -13.54 -0.45 -3.40
C ASN A 69 -12.68 0.68 -2.83
N PHE A 70 -13.19 1.44 -1.85
CA PHE A 70 -12.43 2.52 -1.21
C PHE A 70 -11.23 2.00 -0.42
N LEU A 71 -11.30 0.83 0.21
CA LEU A 71 -10.13 0.18 0.81
C LEU A 71 -9.05 -0.12 -0.25
N ALA A 72 -9.46 -0.68 -1.39
CA ALA A 72 -8.53 -0.98 -2.48
C ALA A 72 -7.93 0.28 -3.10
N ILE A 73 -8.73 1.32 -3.32
CA ILE A 73 -8.28 2.62 -3.83
C ILE A 73 -7.28 3.27 -2.85
N PHE A 74 -7.57 3.25 -1.55
CA PHE A 74 -6.65 3.77 -0.54
C PHE A 74 -5.29 3.08 -0.60
N ALA A 75 -5.28 1.75 -0.66
CA ALA A 75 -4.06 0.95 -0.72
C ALA A 75 -3.26 1.21 -2.00
N SER A 76 -3.94 1.24 -3.16
CA SER A 76 -3.30 1.53 -4.45
C SER A 76 -2.71 2.94 -4.51
N ASN A 77 -3.45 3.92 -4.01
CA ASN A 77 -2.97 5.30 -3.90
C ASN A 77 -1.72 5.40 -3.02
N LEU A 78 -1.71 4.68 -1.90
CA LEU A 78 -0.57 4.68 -0.99
C LEU A 78 0.66 4.01 -1.62
N ASP A 79 0.47 2.93 -2.38
CA ASP A 79 1.54 2.28 -3.15
C ASP A 79 2.19 3.27 -4.12
N GLU A 80 1.40 3.96 -4.93
CA GLU A 80 1.89 4.95 -5.89
C GLU A 80 2.61 6.11 -5.18
N PHE A 81 2.08 6.58 -4.05
CA PHE A 81 2.70 7.61 -3.24
C PHE A 81 4.12 7.21 -2.79
N PHE A 82 4.29 5.99 -2.31
CA PHE A 82 5.61 5.48 -1.92
C PHE A 82 6.53 5.29 -3.12
N MET A 83 6.04 4.70 -4.21
CA MET A 83 6.84 4.41 -5.40
C MET A 83 7.39 5.66 -6.08
N VAL A 84 6.67 6.78 -6.02
CA VAL A 84 7.01 8.00 -6.74
C VAL A 84 7.49 9.09 -5.79
N ARG A 85 6.63 9.53 -4.84
CA ARG A 85 6.89 10.72 -4.03
C ARG A 85 7.90 10.47 -2.91
N VAL A 86 7.71 9.40 -2.13
CA VAL A 86 8.63 9.04 -1.05
C VAL A 86 9.98 8.63 -1.66
N ALA A 87 9.97 7.87 -2.75
CA ALA A 87 11.16 7.51 -3.49
C ALA A 87 11.96 8.74 -3.98
N GLY A 88 11.28 9.72 -4.58
CA GLY A 88 11.89 10.97 -5.01
C GLY A 88 12.45 11.80 -3.84
N LEU A 89 11.77 11.81 -2.68
CA LEU A 89 12.24 12.49 -1.48
C LEU A 89 13.50 11.82 -0.91
N LYS A 90 13.51 10.49 -0.78
CA LYS A 90 14.68 9.70 -0.35
C LYS A 90 15.89 9.94 -1.27
N ARG A 91 15.68 9.97 -2.59
CA ARG A 91 16.74 10.26 -3.55
C ARG A 91 17.32 11.66 -3.35
N ARG A 92 16.49 12.69 -3.17
CA ARG A 92 16.96 14.07 -2.89
C ARG A 92 17.82 14.14 -1.63
N ILE A 93 17.44 13.41 -0.58
CA ILE A 93 18.22 13.30 0.65
C ILE A 93 19.56 12.62 0.37
N ALA A 94 19.58 11.50 -0.35
CA ALA A 94 20.77 10.72 -0.66
C ALA A 94 21.79 11.50 -1.54
N THR A 95 21.30 12.35 -2.44
CA THR A 95 22.16 13.20 -3.30
C THR A 95 22.60 14.51 -2.64
N GLY A 96 22.18 14.76 -1.40
CA GLY A 96 22.53 15.99 -0.67
C GLY A 96 21.79 17.25 -1.17
N ILE A 97 20.79 17.11 -2.04
CA ILE A 97 19.94 18.22 -2.52
C ILE A 97 18.84 18.46 -1.47
N ALA A 98 19.26 18.97 -0.32
CA ALA A 98 18.37 19.20 0.82
C ALA A 98 17.85 20.65 0.82
N VAL A 99 17.07 21.05 -0.19
CA VAL A 99 16.38 22.34 -0.16
C VAL A 99 15.15 22.22 0.75
N PRO A 100 15.01 23.09 1.77
CA PRO A 100 13.80 23.13 2.59
C PRO A 100 12.55 23.34 1.73
N THR A 101 11.44 22.76 2.18
CA THR A 101 10.13 22.98 1.54
C THR A 101 9.65 24.41 1.78
N ASN A 102 8.59 24.82 1.08
CA ASN A 102 7.96 26.13 1.32
C ASN A 102 7.41 26.30 2.75
N THR A 103 7.30 25.21 3.50
CA THR A 103 6.93 25.21 4.94
C THR A 103 8.14 25.37 5.86
N GLY A 104 9.36 25.52 5.31
CA GLY A 104 10.60 25.61 6.08
C GLY A 104 11.12 24.27 6.62
N ARG A 105 10.43 23.15 6.37
CA ARG A 105 10.85 21.81 6.81
C ARG A 105 11.96 21.26 5.94
N SER A 106 12.94 20.58 6.56
CA SER A 106 13.93 19.81 5.83
C SER A 106 13.29 18.58 5.17
N PRO A 107 13.86 18.06 4.08
CA PRO A 107 13.37 16.81 3.47
C PRO A 107 13.31 15.63 4.44
N GLN A 108 14.25 15.54 5.40
CA GLN A 108 14.25 14.50 6.41
C GLN A 108 13.04 14.64 7.36
N GLN A 109 12.74 15.85 7.84
CA GLN A 109 11.57 16.10 8.67
C GLN A 109 10.27 15.74 7.97
N VAL A 110 10.17 16.05 6.67
CA VAL A 110 9.00 15.65 5.88
C VAL A 110 8.91 14.14 5.75
N LEU A 111 10.04 13.43 5.58
CA LEU A 111 10.06 11.96 5.52
C LEU A 111 9.63 11.33 6.85
N ASP A 112 10.08 11.88 7.98
CA ASP A 112 9.70 11.41 9.32
C ASP A 112 8.18 11.62 9.57
N ASP A 113 7.64 12.78 9.22
CA ASP A 113 6.21 13.08 9.31
C ASP A 113 5.35 12.18 8.38
N ILE A 114 5.88 11.86 7.18
CA ILE A 114 5.25 10.91 6.26
C ILE A 114 5.20 9.52 6.91
N ALA A 115 6.32 9.05 7.47
CA ALA A 115 6.40 7.74 8.10
C ALA A 115 5.35 7.62 9.22
N GLU A 116 5.32 8.57 10.17
CA GLU A 116 4.34 8.59 11.27
C GLU A 116 2.90 8.57 10.74
N THR A 117 2.60 9.44 9.77
CA THR A 117 1.25 9.53 9.21
C THR A 117 0.85 8.26 8.47
N ALA A 118 1.76 7.69 7.67
CA ALA A 118 1.49 6.49 6.90
C ALA A 118 1.31 5.25 7.79
N HIS A 119 2.09 5.09 8.87
CA HIS A 119 1.89 4.03 9.86
C HIS A 119 0.48 4.09 10.45
N ARG A 120 0.08 5.25 10.94
CA ARG A 120 -1.26 5.46 11.51
C ARG A 120 -2.37 5.18 10.50
N LEU A 121 -2.20 5.58 9.24
CA LEU A 121 -3.20 5.36 8.18
C LEU A 121 -3.30 3.88 7.77
N GLN A 122 -2.18 3.16 7.69
CA GLN A 122 -2.20 1.73 7.37
C GLN A 122 -2.79 0.87 8.48
N GLU A 123 -2.49 1.17 9.75
CA GLU A 123 -3.16 0.52 10.88
C GLU A 123 -4.68 0.78 10.88
N ARG A 124 -5.08 2.01 10.55
CA ARG A 124 -6.50 2.37 10.45
C ARG A 124 -7.18 1.65 9.27
N HIS A 125 -6.50 1.51 8.14
CA HIS A 125 -6.96 0.76 6.97
C HIS A 125 -7.15 -0.73 7.31
N ALA A 126 -6.18 -1.35 7.97
CA ALA A 126 -6.28 -2.74 8.41
C ALA A 126 -7.47 -2.94 9.36
N ARG A 127 -7.66 -2.05 10.35
CA ARG A 127 -8.83 -2.08 11.25
C ARG A 127 -10.15 -1.89 10.49
N ALA A 128 -10.19 -0.97 9.51
CA ALA A 128 -11.40 -0.78 8.71
C ALA A 128 -11.79 -2.05 7.95
N PHE A 129 -10.81 -2.79 7.42
CA PHE A 129 -11.08 -4.09 6.80
C PHE A 129 -11.55 -5.13 7.81
N HIS A 130 -10.81 -5.35 8.91
CA HIS A 130 -11.07 -6.45 9.85
C HIS A 130 -12.29 -6.22 10.73
N ASP A 131 -12.48 -4.99 11.22
CA ASP A 131 -13.47 -4.69 12.26
C ASP A 131 -14.79 -4.15 11.68
N LEU A 132 -14.76 -3.62 10.44
CA LEU A 132 -15.93 -2.97 9.86
C LEU A 132 -16.41 -3.64 8.58
N VAL A 133 -15.53 -3.86 7.60
CA VAL A 133 -15.94 -4.31 6.25
C VAL A 133 -16.12 -5.83 6.22
N LYS A 134 -15.17 -6.61 6.72
CA LYS A 134 -15.26 -8.07 6.74
C LYS A 134 -16.47 -8.57 7.51
N PRO A 135 -16.80 -8.10 8.73
CA PRO A 135 -18.03 -8.48 9.42
C PRO A 135 -19.30 -8.12 8.66
N ALA A 136 -19.34 -6.94 8.01
CA ALA A 136 -20.48 -6.53 7.21
C ALA A 136 -20.65 -7.40 5.94
N LEU A 137 -19.56 -7.88 5.33
CA LEU A 137 -19.60 -8.85 4.24
C LEU A 137 -20.17 -10.19 4.75
N ASP A 138 -19.76 -10.63 5.93
CA ASP A 138 -20.26 -11.87 6.56
C ASP A 138 -21.79 -11.79 6.80
N GLU A 139 -22.31 -10.64 7.22
CA GLU A 139 -23.76 -10.39 7.36
C GLU A 139 -24.51 -10.49 6.03
N GLU A 140 -23.88 -10.10 4.92
CA GLU A 140 -24.42 -10.22 3.55
C GLU A 140 -24.12 -11.59 2.89
N ASN A 141 -23.71 -12.59 3.67
CA ASN A 141 -23.35 -13.93 3.21
C ASN A 141 -22.17 -13.98 2.21
N ILE A 142 -21.25 -13.04 2.31
CA ILE A 142 -19.98 -13.03 1.58
C ILE A 142 -18.86 -13.30 2.57
N HIS A 143 -18.24 -14.48 2.51
CA HIS A 143 -17.27 -14.93 3.51
C HIS A 143 -15.87 -15.08 2.90
N ILE A 144 -14.87 -14.49 3.57
CA ILE A 144 -13.46 -14.77 3.32
C ILE A 144 -13.03 -15.73 4.44
N GLU A 145 -12.98 -17.02 4.12
CA GLU A 145 -12.71 -18.08 5.08
C GLU A 145 -11.23 -18.33 5.26
N SER A 146 -10.82 -18.62 6.50
CA SER A 146 -9.51 -19.17 6.78
C SER A 146 -9.52 -20.68 6.60
N TRP A 147 -8.34 -21.28 6.39
CA TRP A 147 -8.22 -22.74 6.30
C TRP A 147 -8.82 -23.49 7.51
N ALA A 148 -8.75 -22.87 8.69
CA ALA A 148 -9.27 -23.47 9.92
C ALA A 148 -10.79 -23.64 9.90
N ASP A 149 -11.50 -22.74 9.22
CA ASP A 149 -12.96 -22.70 9.18
C ASP A 149 -13.57 -23.62 8.11
N MET A 150 -12.70 -24.21 7.24
CA MET A 150 -13.14 -25.02 6.11
C MET A 150 -13.52 -26.46 6.51
N THR A 151 -14.50 -27.02 5.79
CA THR A 151 -14.84 -28.43 5.90
C THR A 151 -13.75 -29.32 5.28
N GLU A 152 -13.72 -30.60 5.66
CA GLU A 152 -12.81 -31.58 5.07
C GLU A 152 -13.01 -31.70 3.55
N ALA A 153 -14.24 -31.65 3.08
CA ALA A 153 -14.55 -31.71 1.64
C ALA A 153 -14.04 -30.47 0.88
N ASP A 154 -14.07 -29.27 1.51
CA ASP A 154 -13.47 -28.06 0.94
C ASP A 154 -11.95 -28.21 0.84
N ARG A 155 -11.31 -28.71 1.91
CA ARG A 155 -9.85 -28.92 1.96
C ARG A 155 -9.38 -29.93 0.93
N GLU A 156 -10.08 -31.07 0.75
CA GLU A 156 -9.78 -32.05 -0.29
C GLU A 156 -9.80 -31.41 -1.68
N ARG A 157 -10.87 -30.64 -1.96
CA ARG A 157 -11.03 -29.98 -3.25
C ARG A 157 -9.99 -28.89 -3.49
N LEU A 158 -9.63 -28.12 -2.46
CA LEU A 158 -8.57 -27.11 -2.54
C LEU A 158 -7.21 -27.76 -2.70
N HIS A 159 -6.98 -28.93 -2.10
CA HIS A 159 -5.77 -29.71 -2.34
C HIS A 159 -5.65 -30.15 -3.81
N GLU A 160 -6.73 -30.67 -4.40
CA GLU A 160 -6.77 -31.00 -5.83
C GLU A 160 -6.46 -29.76 -6.69
N LEU A 161 -7.11 -28.63 -6.41
CA LEU A 161 -6.86 -27.37 -7.11
C LEU A 161 -5.42 -26.90 -6.95
N PHE A 162 -4.85 -27.02 -5.74
CA PHE A 162 -3.46 -26.70 -5.45
C PHE A 162 -2.53 -27.53 -6.32
N GLN A 163 -2.69 -28.87 -6.34
CA GLN A 163 -1.85 -29.78 -7.11
C GLN A 163 -1.93 -29.55 -8.62
N GLU A 164 -3.13 -29.30 -9.15
CA GLU A 164 -3.33 -29.18 -10.60
C GLU A 164 -2.94 -27.82 -11.16
N ARG A 165 -3.16 -26.72 -10.40
CA ARG A 165 -3.06 -25.38 -10.96
C ARG A 165 -2.09 -24.45 -10.25
N ILE A 166 -1.86 -24.64 -8.96
CA ILE A 166 -1.03 -23.71 -8.17
C ILE A 166 0.38 -24.25 -8.04
N PHE A 167 0.53 -25.49 -7.57
CA PHE A 167 1.85 -26.13 -7.39
C PHE A 167 2.75 -26.04 -8.62
N PRO A 168 2.28 -26.32 -9.88
CA PRO A 168 3.15 -26.28 -11.05
C PRO A 168 3.72 -24.90 -11.40
N VAL A 169 3.13 -23.82 -10.90
CA VAL A 169 3.58 -22.43 -11.16
C VAL A 169 4.34 -21.82 -9.99
N LEU A 170 4.44 -22.53 -8.86
CA LEU A 170 5.21 -22.10 -7.71
C LEU A 170 6.70 -22.31 -7.92
N MET A 171 7.49 -21.32 -7.53
CA MET A 171 8.95 -21.37 -7.63
C MET A 171 9.57 -20.92 -6.30
N PRO A 172 9.77 -21.86 -5.36
CA PRO A 172 10.48 -21.56 -4.13
C PRO A 172 11.97 -21.32 -4.41
N LEU A 173 12.54 -20.29 -3.80
CA LEU A 173 13.95 -19.92 -3.92
C LEU A 173 14.59 -19.97 -2.54
N ALA A 174 15.42 -20.98 -2.29
CA ALA A 174 16.17 -21.09 -1.06
C ALA A 174 17.41 -20.18 -1.09
N VAL A 175 17.75 -19.62 0.06
CA VAL A 175 18.94 -18.79 0.27
C VAL A 175 19.98 -19.59 1.04
N ASP A 176 21.12 -19.82 0.42
CA ASP A 176 22.27 -20.50 1.00
C ASP A 176 23.58 -19.79 0.54
N PRO A 177 24.78 -20.21 0.99
CA PRO A 177 26.02 -19.54 0.60
C PRO A 177 26.33 -19.58 -0.92
N ALA A 178 25.70 -20.49 -1.69
CA ALA A 178 25.82 -20.55 -3.14
C ALA A 178 24.71 -19.77 -3.87
N HIS A 179 23.60 -19.51 -3.18
CA HIS A 179 22.43 -18.81 -3.71
C HIS A 179 22.09 -17.59 -2.82
N PRO A 180 22.54 -16.39 -3.23
CA PRO A 180 22.31 -15.17 -2.45
C PRO A 180 20.82 -14.82 -2.37
N PHE A 181 20.48 -13.88 -1.49
CA PHE A 181 19.11 -13.43 -1.31
C PHE A 181 18.48 -12.99 -2.65
N PRO A 182 17.31 -13.54 -3.02
CA PRO A 182 16.72 -13.30 -4.33
C PRO A 182 16.18 -11.88 -4.45
N TYR A 183 16.19 -11.35 -5.66
CA TYR A 183 15.52 -10.09 -5.94
C TYR A 183 14.01 -10.20 -5.68
N ILE A 184 13.47 -9.28 -4.87
CA ILE A 184 12.04 -9.17 -4.59
C ILE A 184 11.46 -8.09 -5.50
N SER A 185 10.56 -8.46 -6.39
CA SER A 185 9.89 -7.51 -7.30
C SER A 185 8.92 -6.60 -6.55
N GLY A 186 8.83 -5.34 -6.98
CA GLY A 186 7.92 -4.35 -6.40
C GLY A 186 6.48 -4.84 -6.36
N LEU A 187 5.78 -4.52 -5.28
CA LEU A 187 4.37 -4.81 -5.02
C LEU A 187 3.96 -6.29 -5.03
N SER A 188 4.88 -7.22 -5.28
CA SER A 188 4.56 -8.64 -5.24
C SER A 188 4.38 -9.15 -3.81
N LEU A 189 3.33 -9.93 -3.58
CA LEU A 189 3.14 -10.67 -2.35
C LEU A 189 4.06 -11.89 -2.34
N ASN A 190 4.70 -12.14 -1.22
CA ASN A 190 5.64 -13.24 -1.04
C ASN A 190 5.43 -13.89 0.32
N LEU A 191 5.79 -15.17 0.41
CA LEU A 191 5.98 -15.88 1.66
C LEU A 191 7.48 -15.99 1.95
N SER A 192 7.88 -15.54 3.12
CA SER A 192 9.15 -15.87 3.76
C SER A 192 8.99 -17.21 4.46
N ILE A 193 9.87 -18.15 4.23
CA ILE A 193 9.75 -19.49 4.77
C ILE A 193 11.08 -19.86 5.42
N ARG A 194 11.03 -20.25 6.69
CA ARG A 194 12.20 -20.83 7.36
C ARG A 194 12.08 -22.33 7.36
N ILE A 195 13.06 -22.98 6.78
CA ILE A 195 13.15 -24.45 6.71
C ILE A 195 14.38 -24.95 7.44
N ARG A 196 14.32 -26.17 7.94
CA ARG A 196 15.45 -26.83 8.58
C ARG A 196 15.70 -28.20 7.93
N ASN A 197 16.96 -28.45 7.60
CA ASN A 197 17.36 -29.78 7.19
C ASN A 197 17.49 -30.68 8.44
N PRO A 198 16.65 -31.70 8.60
CA PRO A 198 16.67 -32.54 9.82
C PRO A 198 17.96 -33.39 9.97
N LYS A 199 18.70 -33.62 8.88
CA LYS A 199 19.93 -34.37 8.89
C LYS A 199 21.13 -33.55 9.36
N THR A 200 21.18 -32.28 9.00
CA THR A 200 22.30 -31.38 9.33
C THR A 200 21.97 -30.43 10.47
N GLY A 201 20.69 -30.28 10.83
CA GLY A 201 20.20 -29.31 11.81
C GLY A 201 20.25 -27.85 11.33
N ARG A 202 20.73 -27.59 10.11
CA ARG A 202 20.90 -26.25 9.56
C ARG A 202 19.55 -25.67 9.15
N ALA A 203 19.27 -24.45 9.63
CA ALA A 203 18.13 -23.67 9.19
C ALA A 203 18.51 -22.76 8.01
N GLU A 204 17.62 -22.65 7.04
CA GLU A 204 17.77 -21.87 5.82
C GLU A 204 16.51 -21.04 5.59
N PHE A 205 16.66 -19.92 4.90
CA PHE A 205 15.57 -19.09 4.44
C PHE A 205 15.19 -19.48 3.01
N ALA A 206 13.90 -19.51 2.73
CA ALA A 206 13.39 -19.62 1.38
C ALA A 206 12.34 -18.53 1.12
N ARG A 207 12.28 -18.06 -0.10
CA ARG A 207 11.27 -17.11 -0.57
C ARG A 207 10.36 -17.77 -1.58
N LEU A 208 9.06 -17.59 -1.43
CA LEU A 208 8.05 -18.03 -2.38
C LEU A 208 7.20 -16.83 -2.82
N LYS A 209 7.19 -16.55 -4.13
CA LYS A 209 6.31 -15.50 -4.68
C LYS A 209 4.91 -16.07 -4.87
N VAL A 210 3.89 -15.38 -4.36
CA VAL A 210 2.50 -15.67 -4.69
C VAL A 210 2.27 -15.32 -6.17
N PRO A 211 1.76 -16.26 -7.00
CA PRO A 211 1.64 -16.06 -8.44
C PRO A 211 0.59 -15.01 -8.79
N PRO A 212 0.96 -13.86 -9.39
CA PRO A 212 0.00 -12.81 -9.72
C PRO A 212 -0.90 -13.15 -10.93
N ILE A 213 -0.59 -14.26 -11.63
CA ILE A 213 -1.41 -14.77 -12.75
C ILE A 213 -2.69 -15.47 -12.28
N LEU A 214 -2.74 -15.87 -11.02
CA LEU A 214 -3.91 -16.51 -10.43
C LEU A 214 -4.76 -15.48 -9.67
N PRO A 215 -6.08 -15.67 -9.59
CA PRO A 215 -6.93 -14.85 -8.73
C PRO A 215 -6.46 -14.94 -7.28
N ARG A 216 -6.44 -13.81 -6.59
CA ARG A 216 -6.02 -13.79 -5.18
C ARG A 216 -7.04 -14.46 -4.27
N PHE A 217 -8.32 -14.19 -4.50
CA PHE A 217 -9.42 -14.81 -3.76
C PHE A 217 -10.04 -15.89 -4.64
N LEU A 218 -9.89 -17.14 -4.20
CA LEU A 218 -10.40 -18.31 -4.90
C LEU A 218 -11.81 -18.63 -4.40
N PRO A 219 -12.81 -18.76 -5.29
CA PRO A 219 -14.16 -19.10 -4.86
C PRO A 219 -14.21 -20.57 -4.39
N LEU A 220 -14.83 -20.78 -3.25
CA LEU A 220 -15.16 -22.10 -2.75
C LEU A 220 -16.47 -22.61 -3.40
N PRO A 221 -16.66 -23.93 -3.50
CA PRO A 221 -17.88 -24.50 -4.03
C PRO A 221 -19.11 -24.06 -3.24
N ASP A 222 -20.24 -23.95 -3.93
CA ASP A 222 -21.53 -23.73 -3.30
C ASP A 222 -21.90 -24.93 -2.40
N ASP A 223 -22.04 -24.67 -1.12
CA ASP A 223 -22.47 -25.65 -0.10
C ASP A 223 -24.00 -25.72 0.09
N ARG A 224 -24.77 -25.10 -0.82
CA ARG A 224 -26.22 -24.93 -0.79
C ARG A 224 -26.75 -24.10 0.40
N SER A 225 -25.87 -23.41 1.10
CA SER A 225 -26.26 -22.48 2.18
C SER A 225 -26.69 -21.11 1.68
N GLY A 226 -26.44 -20.82 0.40
CA GLY A 226 -26.63 -19.50 -0.21
C GLY A 226 -25.51 -18.52 0.13
N ARG A 227 -24.40 -19.01 0.70
CA ARG A 227 -23.19 -18.20 1.00
C ARG A 227 -22.24 -18.15 -0.19
N THR A 228 -21.70 -17.00 -0.45
CA THR A 228 -20.56 -16.82 -1.38
C THR A 228 -19.28 -16.88 -0.58
N ARG A 229 -18.45 -17.89 -0.80
CA ARG A 229 -17.28 -18.20 0.03
C ARG A 229 -15.98 -18.08 -0.77
N PHE A 230 -14.97 -17.50 -0.19
CA PHE A 230 -13.64 -17.32 -0.79
C PHE A 230 -12.54 -17.75 0.17
N VAL A 231 -11.39 -18.14 -0.38
CA VAL A 231 -10.13 -18.33 0.36
C VAL A 231 -9.02 -17.51 -0.32
N ALA A 232 -8.14 -16.90 0.48
CA ALA A 232 -6.95 -16.25 -0.05
C ALA A 232 -5.96 -17.30 -0.58
N ILE A 233 -5.38 -17.07 -1.76
CA ILE A 233 -4.43 -18.00 -2.38
C ILE A 233 -3.17 -18.16 -1.53
N GLU A 234 -2.72 -17.11 -0.85
CA GLU A 234 -1.59 -17.14 0.07
C GLU A 234 -1.84 -18.06 1.26
N ASP A 235 -3.07 -18.09 1.81
CA ASP A 235 -3.45 -19.01 2.89
C ASP A 235 -3.46 -20.46 2.41
N LEU A 236 -4.01 -20.71 1.21
CA LEU A 236 -3.97 -22.04 0.59
C LEU A 236 -2.53 -22.51 0.35
N ILE A 237 -1.65 -21.64 -0.15
CA ILE A 237 -0.23 -21.97 -0.38
C ILE A 237 0.45 -22.24 0.95
N ALA A 238 0.21 -21.43 1.98
CA ALA A 238 0.78 -21.57 3.30
C ALA A 238 0.51 -22.95 3.92
N HIS A 239 -0.69 -23.49 3.72
CA HIS A 239 -1.06 -24.81 4.21
C HIS A 239 -0.47 -25.99 3.43
N HIS A 240 0.12 -25.75 2.26
CA HIS A 240 0.78 -26.75 1.42
C HIS A 240 2.29 -26.54 1.29
N ILE A 241 2.89 -25.70 2.15
CA ILE A 241 4.33 -25.37 2.08
C ILE A 241 5.19 -26.65 2.23
N ASP A 242 4.82 -27.59 3.08
CA ASP A 242 5.58 -28.83 3.28
C ASP A 242 5.76 -29.63 2.00
N GLU A 243 4.84 -29.56 1.07
CA GLU A 243 4.92 -30.24 -0.22
C GLU A 243 5.96 -29.62 -1.17
N LEU A 244 6.27 -28.33 -0.96
CA LEU A 244 7.29 -27.61 -1.73
C LEU A 244 8.73 -27.90 -1.25
N PHE A 245 8.87 -28.41 -0.02
CA PHE A 245 10.18 -28.68 0.59
C PHE A 245 10.31 -30.11 1.10
N PRO A 246 10.24 -31.12 0.22
CA PRO A 246 10.24 -32.52 0.63
C PRO A 246 11.49 -32.89 1.41
N GLY A 247 11.31 -33.44 2.61
CA GLY A 247 12.37 -33.84 3.51
C GLY A 247 13.02 -32.71 4.33
N MET A 248 12.50 -31.51 4.25
CA MET A 248 12.82 -30.39 5.15
C MET A 248 11.71 -30.22 6.18
N GLU A 249 12.02 -29.61 7.31
CA GLU A 249 11.05 -29.21 8.33
C GLU A 249 10.75 -27.73 8.15
N VAL A 250 9.50 -27.37 7.97
CA VAL A 250 9.06 -25.98 7.94
C VAL A 250 8.96 -25.46 9.39
N LEU A 251 9.74 -24.44 9.70
CA LEU A 251 9.81 -23.86 11.05
C LEU A 251 8.84 -22.69 11.23
N ALA A 252 8.71 -21.85 10.21
CA ALA A 252 7.84 -20.70 10.19
C ALA A 252 7.61 -20.22 8.76
N HIS A 253 6.49 -19.54 8.52
CA HIS A 253 6.24 -18.82 7.29
C HIS A 253 5.45 -17.55 7.60
N HIS A 254 5.71 -16.47 6.85
CA HIS A 254 5.03 -15.18 7.02
C HIS A 254 4.91 -14.47 5.68
N GLU A 255 3.87 -13.67 5.52
CA GLU A 255 3.71 -12.85 4.34
C GLU A 255 4.59 -11.60 4.41
N PHE A 256 5.09 -11.19 3.26
CA PHE A 256 5.76 -9.89 3.12
C PHE A 256 5.60 -9.32 1.72
N ARG A 257 5.72 -8.00 1.63
CA ARG A 257 5.60 -7.25 0.40
C ARG A 257 6.57 -6.07 0.40
N VAL A 258 7.19 -5.78 -0.74
CA VAL A 258 8.17 -4.69 -0.88
C VAL A 258 7.66 -3.68 -1.89
N THR A 259 7.62 -2.42 -1.50
CA THR A 259 7.42 -1.31 -2.45
C THR A 259 8.78 -0.78 -2.89
N ARG A 260 8.98 -0.60 -4.20
CA ARG A 260 10.23 -0.12 -4.79
C ARG A 260 10.03 1.21 -5.51
N ASN A 261 11.13 1.94 -5.68
CA ASN A 261 11.12 3.13 -6.52
C ASN A 261 10.80 2.74 -7.98
N GLU A 262 9.80 3.38 -8.54
CA GLU A 262 9.43 3.29 -9.97
C GLU A 262 9.51 4.66 -10.68
N ASP A 263 10.05 5.68 -10.00
CA ASP A 263 10.20 7.01 -10.56
C ASP A 263 11.30 7.00 -11.63
N VAL A 264 10.95 7.44 -12.84
CA VAL A 264 11.82 7.49 -14.01
C VAL A 264 12.25 8.93 -14.23
N GLU A 265 13.54 9.22 -14.03
CA GLU A 265 14.13 10.46 -14.52
C GLU A 265 15.01 10.16 -15.74
N ILE A 266 14.66 10.74 -16.86
CA ILE A 266 15.52 10.73 -18.05
C ILE A 266 16.49 11.89 -17.88
N ASP A 267 17.76 11.57 -17.68
CA ASP A 267 18.84 12.57 -17.69
C ASP A 267 19.04 12.98 -19.15
N GLU A 268 18.55 14.16 -19.51
CA GLU A 268 18.60 14.68 -20.89
C GLU A 268 20.06 14.94 -21.36
N ASP A 269 20.99 15.12 -20.40
CA ASP A 269 22.39 15.47 -20.69
C ASP A 269 23.27 14.27 -21.10
N GLU A 270 22.85 13.01 -20.86
CA GLU A 270 23.64 11.83 -21.20
C GLU A 270 23.22 11.11 -22.49
N SER A 271 22.19 11.58 -23.20
CA SER A 271 21.59 10.78 -24.28
C SER A 271 22.04 11.19 -25.69
N GLU A 272 23.14 10.63 -26.17
CA GLU A 272 23.39 10.53 -27.62
C GLU A 272 22.34 9.63 -28.34
N ASN A 273 21.59 8.79 -27.57
CA ASN A 273 20.57 7.90 -28.10
C ASN A 273 19.43 7.70 -27.08
N LEU A 274 18.28 8.33 -27.35
CA LEU A 274 17.07 8.25 -26.53
C LEU A 274 16.60 6.80 -26.24
N ILE A 275 16.76 5.90 -27.22
CA ILE A 275 16.35 4.48 -27.08
C ILE A 275 17.21 3.78 -26.02
N GLN A 276 18.52 3.98 -26.04
CA GLN A 276 19.43 3.38 -25.06
C GLN A 276 19.26 3.99 -23.66
N ALA A 277 18.94 5.28 -23.58
CA ALA A 277 18.60 5.94 -22.32
C ALA A 277 17.30 5.34 -21.75
N LEU A 278 16.28 5.17 -22.58
CA LEU A 278 15.01 4.58 -22.20
C LEU A 278 15.16 3.11 -21.78
N GLU A 279 15.95 2.30 -22.49
CA GLU A 279 16.24 0.91 -22.12
C GLU A 279 16.95 0.82 -20.75
N ARG A 280 17.96 1.67 -20.52
CA ARG A 280 18.65 1.74 -19.21
C ARG A 280 17.70 2.13 -18.10
N GLU A 281 16.82 3.09 -18.35
CA GLU A 281 15.86 3.56 -17.36
C GLU A 281 14.77 2.53 -17.06
N LEU A 282 14.29 1.81 -18.06
CA LEU A 282 13.38 0.69 -17.87
C LEU A 282 14.01 -0.45 -17.03
N LEU A 283 15.31 -0.68 -17.19
CA LEU A 283 16.05 -1.62 -16.35
C LEU A 283 16.22 -1.10 -14.92
N ARG A 284 16.53 0.18 -14.73
CA ARG A 284 16.62 0.84 -13.41
C ARG A 284 15.28 0.80 -12.68
N ARG A 285 14.18 1.09 -13.38
CA ARG A 285 12.81 0.99 -12.84
C ARG A 285 12.52 -0.42 -12.34
N ARG A 286 12.92 -1.44 -13.11
CA ARG A 286 12.71 -2.84 -12.72
C ARG A 286 13.46 -3.23 -11.45
N PHE A 287 14.60 -2.59 -11.16
CA PHE A 287 15.50 -2.88 -10.05
C PHE A 287 15.63 -1.71 -9.06
N GLY A 288 14.67 -0.81 -9.01
CA GLY A 288 14.68 0.34 -8.11
C GLY A 288 14.91 -0.07 -6.63
N PRO A 289 15.51 0.82 -5.82
CA PRO A 289 15.74 0.53 -4.40
C PRO A 289 14.43 0.30 -3.65
N PRO A 290 14.44 -0.53 -2.60
CA PRO A 290 13.30 -0.68 -1.71
C PRO A 290 12.99 0.64 -0.99
N ILE A 291 11.69 0.93 -0.82
CA ILE A 291 11.20 2.15 -0.19
C ILE A 291 10.37 1.81 1.05
N ARG A 292 9.66 0.68 1.03
CA ARG A 292 8.79 0.22 2.12
C ARG A 292 8.76 -1.30 2.14
N LEU A 293 8.77 -1.86 3.35
CA LEU A 293 8.55 -3.27 3.62
C LEU A 293 7.27 -3.43 4.45
N GLU A 294 6.32 -4.19 3.94
CA GLU A 294 5.12 -4.62 4.66
C GLU A 294 5.30 -6.08 5.07
N ILE A 295 5.05 -6.38 6.32
CA ILE A 295 5.14 -7.73 6.92
C ILE A 295 3.92 -8.02 7.76
N THR A 296 3.57 -9.29 7.91
CA THR A 296 2.51 -9.67 8.85
C THR A 296 2.96 -9.47 10.30
N ASP A 297 2.00 -9.14 11.16
CA ASP A 297 2.23 -8.79 12.58
C ASP A 297 2.69 -9.98 13.44
N ASP A 298 2.49 -11.21 12.93
CA ASP A 298 2.97 -12.46 13.53
C ASP A 298 4.41 -12.84 13.10
N MET A 299 5.06 -12.03 12.23
CA MET A 299 6.41 -12.34 11.75
C MET A 299 7.44 -12.36 12.88
N ASP A 300 8.21 -13.44 12.96
CA ASP A 300 9.27 -13.58 13.96
C ASP A 300 10.45 -12.62 13.69
N ASP A 301 11.13 -12.20 14.79
CA ASP A 301 12.22 -11.22 14.75
C ASP A 301 13.36 -11.66 13.83
N VAL A 302 13.69 -12.97 13.80
CA VAL A 302 14.80 -13.50 12.96
C VAL A 302 14.52 -13.28 11.47
N THR A 303 13.29 -13.55 11.05
CA THR A 303 12.85 -13.34 9.66
C THR A 303 12.78 -11.85 9.33
N ARG A 304 12.25 -11.04 10.26
CA ARG A 304 12.19 -9.59 10.12
C ARG A 304 13.59 -8.96 9.95
N GLU A 305 14.52 -9.29 10.85
CA GLU A 305 15.89 -8.78 10.80
C GLU A 305 16.63 -9.19 9.51
N LEU A 306 16.40 -10.42 9.02
CA LEU A 306 16.94 -10.87 7.75
C LEU A 306 16.41 -9.99 6.59
N LEU A 307 15.10 -9.80 6.50
CA LEU A 307 14.49 -8.98 5.44
C LEU A 307 14.97 -7.53 5.48
N VAL A 308 15.02 -6.93 6.66
CA VAL A 308 15.51 -5.55 6.87
C VAL A 308 16.95 -5.41 6.39
N THR A 309 17.82 -6.37 6.78
CA THR A 309 19.24 -6.37 6.41
C THR A 309 19.44 -6.55 4.90
N GLU A 310 18.82 -7.56 4.30
CA GLU A 310 18.99 -7.90 2.89
C GLU A 310 18.36 -6.87 1.93
N LEU A 311 17.30 -6.19 2.37
CA LEU A 311 16.66 -5.13 1.61
C LEU A 311 17.32 -3.76 1.85
N GLY A 312 18.13 -3.59 2.89
CA GLY A 312 18.75 -2.31 3.25
C GLY A 312 17.71 -1.25 3.63
N ILE A 313 16.66 -1.65 4.33
CA ILE A 313 15.54 -0.83 4.79
C ILE A 313 15.74 -0.46 6.26
N SER A 314 15.32 0.74 6.66
CA SER A 314 15.30 1.18 8.06
C SER A 314 14.03 0.71 8.78
N ASP A 315 14.06 0.67 10.12
CA ASP A 315 12.89 0.27 10.91
C ASP A 315 11.66 1.15 10.69
N GLN A 316 11.85 2.44 10.39
CA GLN A 316 10.74 3.36 10.08
C GLN A 316 10.01 3.04 8.76
N GLU A 317 10.65 2.25 7.90
CA GLU A 317 10.12 1.83 6.60
C GLU A 317 9.47 0.44 6.64
N VAL A 318 9.44 -0.19 7.83
CA VAL A 318 8.80 -1.48 8.07
C VAL A 318 7.41 -1.28 8.65
N TYR A 319 6.40 -1.84 8.00
CA TYR A 319 4.99 -1.76 8.38
C TYR A 319 4.51 -3.15 8.78
N GLN A 320 4.21 -3.34 10.06
CA GLN A 320 3.64 -4.58 10.59
C GLN A 320 2.12 -4.47 10.60
N LEU A 321 1.45 -5.36 9.88
CA LEU A 321 0.01 -5.30 9.63
C LEU A 321 -0.60 -6.71 9.77
N PRO A 322 -1.83 -6.85 10.22
CA PRO A 322 -2.52 -8.14 10.14
C PRO A 322 -2.70 -8.57 8.69
N ALA A 323 -2.63 -9.89 8.44
CA ALA A 323 -2.96 -10.46 7.12
C ALA A 323 -4.45 -10.26 6.79
N PRO A 324 -4.81 -10.13 5.49
CA PRO A 324 -3.95 -10.19 4.32
C PRO A 324 -3.27 -8.87 3.98
N LEU A 325 -2.03 -8.92 3.52
CA LEU A 325 -1.29 -7.73 3.08
C LEU A 325 -1.72 -7.27 1.68
N GLY A 326 -1.55 -5.97 1.36
CA GLY A 326 -1.68 -5.45 0.00
C GLY A 326 -3.08 -5.60 -0.58
N LEU A 327 -4.10 -5.07 0.08
CA LEU A 327 -5.49 -5.06 -0.35
C LEU A 327 -5.73 -4.02 -1.46
N THR A 328 -5.12 -4.21 -2.63
CA THR A 328 -5.18 -3.25 -3.76
C THR A 328 -6.19 -3.64 -4.84
N GLY A 329 -6.98 -4.72 -4.65
CA GLY A 329 -8.01 -5.13 -5.59
C GLY A 329 -8.17 -6.62 -5.69
#